data_142744501b41eb1a52311fbca137a56c
#
_entry.id   142744501b41eb1a52311fbca137a56c
#
_cell.length_a   1.000
_cell.length_b   1.000
_cell.length_c   1.000
_cell.angle_alpha   90.00
_cell.angle_beta   90.00
_cell.angle_gamma   90.00
#
_symmetry.space_group_name_H-M   'P 1'
#
loop_
_entity.id
_entity.type
_entity.pdbx_description
1 polymer ?
#
loop_
_entity_poly.entity_id
_entity_poly.type
_entity_poly.pdbx_seq_one_letter_code
_entity_poly.pdbx_strand_id
1 'polypeptide(L)'
;MVVTEPNKVMIAGDWHGNPYWAEQAIKYAKRNGADTIVHVGDYGFWTPSERTYAYLLGSNQLLEELGMWLIWVDGNHEDHSQLDECNVPGGRPTVFGDLDRIMHLPRGFRWEWWGMTWMALGGAHSVDRSWRREGHDWWPGEVLSGEQIEYASRPGGVDVIVAHDAPRGFAIPGIGSGNEFPSEDLVAAESHRGLVREVVDATKPSLFFHGHYHVNYRAKLEREGGTTEIFGLDRDNSTIARNTMFLTREVLEKVINP
;
A
#
# COMPACT_ATOMS: atom_id res chain seq x y z
N MET A 1 -3.06 -14.83 12.86
CA MET A 1 -2.58 -13.74 13.75
C MET A 1 -3.56 -12.59 13.60
N VAL A 2 -3.97 -11.93 14.65
CA VAL A 2 -4.84 -10.73 14.59
C VAL A 2 -3.92 -9.53 14.53
N VAL A 3 -4.21 -8.58 13.62
CA VAL A 3 -3.48 -7.31 13.56
C VAL A 3 -3.83 -6.51 14.81
N THR A 4 -2.87 -6.35 15.73
CA THR A 4 -3.09 -5.67 17.02
C THR A 4 -3.33 -4.19 16.79
N GLU A 5 -4.31 -3.63 17.51
CA GLU A 5 -4.61 -2.19 17.45
C GLU A 5 -3.42 -1.39 18.00
N PRO A 6 -2.86 -0.45 17.20
CA PRO A 6 -1.72 0.37 17.62
C PRO A 6 -2.16 1.61 18.41
N ASN A 7 -1.19 2.23 19.11
CA ASN A 7 -1.43 3.55 19.71
C ASN A 7 -1.27 4.65 18.64
N LYS A 8 -0.31 4.50 17.75
CA LYS A 8 -0.01 5.44 16.67
C LYS A 8 0.57 4.71 15.47
N VAL A 9 0.04 5.01 14.30
CA VAL A 9 0.48 4.46 13.01
C VAL A 9 1.31 5.49 12.26
N MET A 10 2.36 5.02 11.57
CA MET A 10 2.96 5.73 10.45
C MET A 10 2.55 5.05 9.16
N ILE A 11 1.81 5.75 8.28
CA ILE A 11 1.62 5.31 6.90
C ILE A 11 2.91 5.65 6.14
N ALA A 12 3.43 4.71 5.35
CA ALA A 12 4.69 4.86 4.61
C ALA A 12 4.50 4.54 3.14
N GLY A 13 5.01 5.39 2.26
CA GLY A 13 5.08 5.20 0.82
C GLY A 13 6.23 4.26 0.42
N ASP A 14 6.51 4.21 -0.86
CA ASP A 14 7.40 3.26 -1.51
C ASP A 14 8.85 3.29 -0.99
N TRP A 15 9.40 2.11 -0.67
CA TRP A 15 10.79 1.96 -0.18
C TRP A 15 11.72 1.26 -1.15
N HIS A 16 11.19 0.54 -2.14
CA HIS A 16 11.93 -0.15 -3.20
C HIS A 16 13.12 -0.98 -2.68
N GLY A 17 12.97 -1.68 -1.56
CA GLY A 17 14.03 -2.50 -0.98
C GLY A 17 15.31 -1.71 -0.64
N ASN A 18 15.22 -0.41 -0.37
CA ASN A 18 16.33 0.44 0.00
C ASN A 18 16.62 0.31 1.51
N PRO A 19 17.69 -0.39 1.92
CA PRO A 19 17.94 -0.68 3.33
C PRO A 19 18.25 0.57 4.15
N TYR A 20 18.93 1.55 3.55
CA TYR A 20 19.24 2.80 4.22
C TYR A 20 17.94 3.60 4.48
N TRP A 21 17.05 3.65 3.49
CA TRP A 21 15.77 4.34 3.66
C TRP A 21 14.88 3.67 4.70
N ALA A 22 14.74 2.34 4.64
CA ALA A 22 13.96 1.57 5.61
C ALA A 22 14.45 1.81 7.03
N GLU A 23 15.77 1.75 7.27
CA GLU A 23 16.36 2.06 8.58
C GLU A 23 15.99 3.46 9.07
N GLN A 24 16.14 4.49 8.22
CA GLN A 24 15.80 5.86 8.58
C GLN A 24 14.30 6.04 8.85
N ALA A 25 13.43 5.43 8.03
CA ALA A 25 11.98 5.50 8.18
C ALA A 25 11.49 4.78 9.46
N ILE A 26 12.01 3.59 9.76
CA ILE A 26 11.67 2.86 10.99
C ILE A 26 12.11 3.65 12.22
N LYS A 27 13.34 4.18 12.24
CA LYS A 27 13.83 5.03 13.33
C LYS A 27 13.03 6.34 13.46
N TYR A 28 12.60 6.91 12.33
CA TYR A 28 11.75 8.10 12.32
C TYR A 28 10.35 7.80 12.89
N ALA A 29 9.74 6.68 12.54
CA ALA A 29 8.49 6.22 13.11
C ALA A 29 8.59 6.12 14.64
N LYS A 30 9.62 5.42 15.14
CA LYS A 30 9.84 5.25 16.59
C LYS A 30 10.02 6.57 17.32
N ARG A 31 10.87 7.48 16.79
CA ARG A 31 11.10 8.81 17.39
C ARG A 31 9.84 9.65 17.47
N ASN A 32 8.90 9.45 16.56
CA ASN A 32 7.60 10.13 16.56
C ASN A 32 6.50 9.36 17.32
N GLY A 33 6.86 8.30 18.04
CA GLY A 33 5.95 7.55 18.92
C GLY A 33 5.02 6.57 18.19
N ALA A 34 5.29 6.24 16.93
CA ALA A 34 4.57 5.16 16.26
C ALA A 34 5.06 3.80 16.77
N ASP A 35 4.14 2.86 16.91
CA ASP A 35 4.40 1.46 17.25
C ASP A 35 4.13 0.52 16.07
N THR A 36 3.45 1.02 15.05
CA THR A 36 3.15 0.27 13.83
C THR A 36 3.38 1.13 12.58
N ILE A 37 3.97 0.52 11.56
CA ILE A 37 4.09 1.09 10.22
C ILE A 37 3.10 0.36 9.31
N VAL A 38 2.32 1.12 8.53
CA VAL A 38 1.47 0.62 7.44
C VAL A 38 2.06 1.07 6.13
N HIS A 39 2.58 0.13 5.34
CA HIS A 39 3.29 0.41 4.10
C HIS A 39 2.36 0.20 2.90
N VAL A 40 2.33 1.18 1.99
CA VAL A 40 1.37 1.23 0.88
C VAL A 40 1.85 0.56 -0.42
N GLY A 41 2.77 -0.40 -0.34
CA GLY A 41 3.29 -1.16 -1.49
C GLY A 41 4.66 -0.71 -1.97
N ASP A 42 5.25 -1.47 -2.88
CA ASP A 42 6.66 -1.33 -3.31
C ASP A 42 7.61 -1.33 -2.11
N TYR A 43 7.33 -2.24 -1.19
CA TYR A 43 8.12 -2.44 0.02
C TYR A 43 9.53 -2.97 -0.30
N GLY A 44 9.63 -3.84 -1.31
CA GLY A 44 10.88 -4.49 -1.71
C GLY A 44 10.89 -5.99 -1.38
N PHE A 45 9.73 -6.64 -1.37
CA PHE A 45 9.60 -8.09 -1.30
C PHE A 45 9.88 -8.70 -2.68
N TRP A 46 11.15 -8.65 -3.08
CA TRP A 46 11.62 -9.03 -4.40
C TRP A 46 12.01 -10.49 -4.48
N THR A 47 12.34 -10.94 -5.69
CA THR A 47 12.89 -12.27 -5.94
C THR A 47 14.02 -12.60 -4.96
N PRO A 48 14.02 -13.81 -4.38
CA PRO A 48 14.99 -14.22 -3.37
C PRO A 48 16.45 -14.04 -3.84
N SER A 49 17.19 -13.25 -3.08
CA SER A 49 18.61 -12.98 -3.28
C SER A 49 19.25 -12.60 -1.95
N GLU A 50 20.57 -12.66 -1.86
CA GLU A 50 21.29 -12.21 -0.66
C GLU A 50 20.93 -10.75 -0.30
N ARG A 51 20.78 -9.89 -1.30
CA ARG A 51 20.39 -8.49 -1.11
C ARG A 51 18.98 -8.36 -0.56
N THR A 52 18.03 -9.09 -1.13
CA THR A 52 16.62 -9.08 -0.69
C THR A 52 16.52 -9.60 0.74
N TYR A 53 17.19 -10.74 1.05
CA TYR A 53 17.21 -11.25 2.41
C TYR A 53 17.85 -10.30 3.41
N ALA A 54 19.00 -9.71 3.08
CA ALA A 54 19.65 -8.74 3.97
C ALA A 54 18.76 -7.53 4.27
N TYR A 55 18.02 -7.03 3.27
CA TYR A 55 17.06 -5.95 3.44
C TYR A 55 15.90 -6.34 4.37
N LEU A 56 15.26 -7.48 4.10
CA LEU A 56 14.09 -7.95 4.86
C LEU A 56 14.48 -8.30 6.30
N LEU A 57 15.53 -9.09 6.49
CA LEU A 57 16.00 -9.48 7.83
C LEU A 57 16.50 -8.28 8.64
N GLY A 58 17.25 -7.36 8.01
CA GLY A 58 17.69 -6.15 8.69
C GLY A 58 16.54 -5.25 9.12
N SER A 59 15.52 -5.11 8.29
CA SER A 59 14.29 -4.38 8.65
C SER A 59 13.54 -5.07 9.79
N ASN A 60 13.40 -6.42 9.74
CA ASN A 60 12.75 -7.20 10.76
C ASN A 60 13.44 -7.09 12.12
N GLN A 61 14.77 -7.25 12.12
CA GLN A 61 15.59 -7.14 13.34
C GLN A 61 15.44 -5.75 13.97
N LEU A 62 15.50 -4.68 13.18
CA LEU A 62 15.35 -3.31 13.70
C LEU A 62 13.95 -3.09 14.28
N LEU A 63 12.90 -3.60 13.63
CA LEU A 63 11.53 -3.54 14.16
C LEU A 63 11.40 -4.28 15.49
N GLU A 64 12.03 -5.46 15.61
CA GLU A 64 12.06 -6.23 16.86
C GLU A 64 12.78 -5.49 17.97
N GLU A 65 13.99 -4.98 17.73
CA GLU A 65 14.77 -4.18 18.67
C GLU A 65 14.00 -2.96 19.19
N LEU A 66 13.19 -2.34 18.34
CA LEU A 66 12.40 -1.17 18.68
C LEU A 66 10.99 -1.51 19.21
N GLY A 67 10.61 -2.79 19.26
CA GLY A 67 9.27 -3.22 19.66
C GLY A 67 8.17 -2.71 18.74
N MET A 68 8.40 -2.71 17.44
CA MET A 68 7.49 -2.20 16.42
C MET A 68 7.01 -3.31 15.49
N TRP A 69 5.93 -3.01 14.74
CA TRP A 69 5.40 -3.84 13.67
C TRP A 69 5.41 -3.09 12.34
N LEU A 70 5.54 -3.84 11.26
CA LEU A 70 5.28 -3.36 9.91
C LEU A 70 4.24 -4.27 9.27
N ILE A 71 3.13 -3.69 8.80
CA ILE A 71 2.16 -4.35 7.93
C ILE A 71 2.21 -3.69 6.56
N TRP A 72 2.04 -4.45 5.50
CA TRP A 72 2.19 -3.93 4.15
C TRP A 72 1.20 -4.55 3.16
N VAL A 73 0.83 -3.78 2.17
CA VAL A 73 0.15 -4.25 0.96
C VAL A 73 1.17 -4.38 -0.16
N ASP A 74 0.92 -5.23 -1.12
CA ASP A 74 1.80 -5.37 -2.28
C ASP A 74 1.66 -4.19 -3.25
N GLY A 75 2.79 -3.78 -3.87
CA GLY A 75 2.83 -2.88 -5.02
C GLY A 75 2.96 -3.66 -6.32
N ASN A 76 3.41 -3.01 -7.39
CA ASN A 76 3.68 -3.68 -8.67
C ASN A 76 5.10 -4.24 -8.78
N HIS A 77 6.02 -3.78 -7.93
CA HIS A 77 7.41 -4.22 -7.95
C HIS A 77 7.72 -5.47 -7.10
N GLU A 78 6.75 -6.00 -6.37
CA GLU A 78 6.93 -7.22 -5.59
C GLU A 78 7.04 -8.47 -6.47
N ASP A 79 7.69 -9.51 -5.95
CA ASP A 79 7.67 -10.85 -6.56
C ASP A 79 6.32 -11.52 -6.28
N HIS A 80 5.37 -11.29 -7.18
CA HIS A 80 3.99 -11.80 -7.03
C HIS A 80 3.91 -13.33 -7.08
N SER A 81 4.92 -14.04 -7.63
CA SER A 81 4.94 -15.48 -7.58
C SER A 81 5.00 -16.03 -6.15
N GLN A 82 5.53 -15.24 -5.21
CA GLN A 82 5.54 -15.58 -3.79
C GLN A 82 4.27 -15.12 -3.04
N LEU A 83 3.47 -14.25 -3.65
CA LEU A 83 2.28 -13.66 -3.05
C LEU A 83 0.97 -14.29 -3.55
N ASP A 84 1.01 -15.02 -4.67
CA ASP A 84 -0.19 -15.57 -5.33
C ASP A 84 -1.04 -16.44 -4.38
N GLU A 85 -0.41 -17.25 -3.53
CA GLU A 85 -1.13 -18.09 -2.55
C GLU A 85 -1.78 -17.28 -1.42
N CYS A 86 -1.26 -16.08 -1.13
CA CYS A 86 -1.77 -15.20 -0.08
C CYS A 86 -2.84 -14.25 -0.60
N ASN A 87 -2.68 -13.75 -1.84
CA ASN A 87 -3.54 -12.76 -2.48
C ASN A 87 -4.81 -13.37 -3.11
N VAL A 88 -5.39 -14.35 -2.44
CA VAL A 88 -6.66 -14.96 -2.84
C VAL A 88 -7.83 -14.34 -2.06
N PRO A 89 -9.07 -14.33 -2.61
CA PRO A 89 -10.25 -13.92 -1.86
C PRO A 89 -10.38 -14.66 -0.52
N GLY A 90 -10.45 -13.93 0.59
CA GLY A 90 -10.46 -14.51 1.95
C GLY A 90 -9.09 -14.90 2.49
N GLY A 91 -8.02 -14.54 1.80
CA GLY A 91 -6.64 -14.70 2.26
C GLY A 91 -6.42 -14.09 3.65
N ARG A 92 -5.41 -14.57 4.35
CA ARG A 92 -5.09 -14.12 5.72
C ARG A 92 -3.77 -13.37 5.74
N PRO A 93 -3.61 -12.42 6.69
CA PRO A 93 -2.32 -11.80 6.94
C PRO A 93 -1.22 -12.84 7.10
N THR A 94 -0.12 -12.67 6.37
CA THR A 94 0.95 -13.66 6.24
C THR A 94 2.28 -13.07 6.68
N VAL A 95 2.99 -13.84 7.49
CA VAL A 95 4.39 -13.63 7.85
C VAL A 95 5.23 -14.61 7.05
N PHE A 96 6.24 -14.14 6.34
CA PHE A 96 7.11 -14.96 5.50
C PHE A 96 8.39 -15.36 6.23
N GLY A 97 8.65 -16.66 6.32
CA GLY A 97 9.84 -17.17 6.98
C GLY A 97 10.02 -16.64 8.40
N ASP A 98 11.18 -16.07 8.69
CA ASP A 98 11.57 -15.53 10.00
C ASP A 98 11.26 -14.02 10.16
N LEU A 99 10.35 -13.46 9.33
CA LEU A 99 10.02 -12.03 9.34
C LEU A 99 8.88 -11.70 10.32
N ASP A 100 8.98 -12.15 11.57
CA ASP A 100 7.91 -12.12 12.58
C ASP A 100 7.42 -10.71 12.97
N ARG A 101 8.08 -9.66 12.55
CA ARG A 101 7.66 -8.25 12.71
C ARG A 101 7.13 -7.61 11.43
N ILE A 102 7.13 -8.34 10.33
CA ILE A 102 6.70 -7.86 9.02
C ILE A 102 5.58 -8.78 8.50
N MET A 103 4.41 -8.20 8.25
CA MET A 103 3.21 -8.95 7.89
C MET A 103 2.58 -8.40 6.60
N HIS A 104 2.43 -9.24 5.59
CA HIS A 104 1.67 -8.93 4.39
C HIS A 104 0.16 -9.01 4.65
N LEU A 105 -0.57 -8.03 4.13
CA LEU A 105 -2.03 -8.00 4.15
C LEU A 105 -2.58 -8.29 2.75
N PRO A 106 -3.33 -9.40 2.57
CA PRO A 106 -3.86 -9.74 1.25
C PRO A 106 -4.94 -8.76 0.77
N ARG A 107 -5.12 -8.70 -0.53
CA ARG A 107 -6.05 -7.80 -1.20
C ARG A 107 -7.50 -8.05 -0.76
N GLY A 108 -8.17 -6.99 -0.33
CA GLY A 108 -9.52 -7.05 0.22
C GLY A 108 -9.61 -7.49 1.68
N PHE A 109 -8.47 -7.75 2.36
CA PHE A 109 -8.48 -8.05 3.80
C PHE A 109 -8.97 -6.84 4.59
N ARG A 110 -9.90 -7.05 5.54
CA ARG A 110 -10.44 -6.00 6.41
C ARG A 110 -10.08 -6.30 7.86
N TRP A 111 -9.76 -5.23 8.61
CA TRP A 111 -9.49 -5.31 10.05
C TRP A 111 -10.05 -4.08 10.77
N GLU A 112 -10.16 -4.19 12.08
CA GLU A 112 -10.68 -3.13 12.93
C GLU A 112 -9.55 -2.49 13.74
N TRP A 113 -9.41 -1.18 13.66
CA TRP A 113 -8.61 -0.36 14.53
C TRP A 113 -9.37 0.90 14.92
N TRP A 114 -9.35 1.23 16.20
CA TRP A 114 -9.99 2.42 16.77
C TRP A 114 -11.49 2.54 16.46
N GLY A 115 -12.16 1.40 16.31
CA GLY A 115 -13.58 1.33 15.95
C GLY A 115 -13.86 1.68 14.49
N MET A 116 -12.84 1.71 13.65
CA MET A 116 -12.92 1.97 12.20
C MET A 116 -12.51 0.73 11.42
N THR A 117 -13.22 0.45 10.34
CA THR A 117 -12.89 -0.64 9.41
C THR A 117 -11.85 -0.19 8.40
N TRP A 118 -10.70 -0.83 8.43
CA TRP A 118 -9.59 -0.66 7.47
C TRP A 118 -9.62 -1.76 6.42
N MET A 119 -9.12 -1.48 5.23
CA MET A 119 -8.98 -2.47 4.16
C MET A 119 -7.65 -2.32 3.42
N ALA A 120 -7.00 -3.47 3.16
CA ALA A 120 -5.84 -3.60 2.31
C ALA A 120 -6.26 -3.77 0.85
N LEU A 121 -5.62 -3.04 -0.09
CA LEU A 121 -5.89 -3.15 -1.52
C LEU A 121 -4.60 -2.95 -2.32
N GLY A 122 -3.71 -3.95 -2.30
CA GLY A 122 -2.45 -3.93 -3.03
C GLY A 122 -2.62 -4.05 -4.54
N GLY A 123 -1.48 -4.01 -5.24
CA GLY A 123 -1.38 -4.13 -6.69
C GLY A 123 -1.50 -2.82 -7.46
N ALA A 124 -0.80 -2.76 -8.59
CA ALA A 124 -0.91 -1.71 -9.60
C ALA A 124 -0.43 -2.24 -10.95
N HIS A 125 -0.74 -1.55 -12.03
CA HIS A 125 -0.17 -1.87 -13.34
C HIS A 125 1.15 -1.11 -13.55
N SER A 126 2.20 -1.83 -13.91
CA SER A 126 3.50 -1.25 -14.25
C SER A 126 3.43 -0.52 -15.59
N VAL A 127 3.61 0.81 -15.60
CA VAL A 127 3.61 1.63 -16.81
C VAL A 127 4.76 1.33 -17.78
N ASP A 128 5.78 0.62 -17.32
CA ASP A 128 6.93 0.14 -18.07
C ASP A 128 6.89 -1.39 -18.30
N ARG A 129 5.72 -2.01 -18.14
CA ARG A 129 5.50 -3.46 -18.27
C ARG A 129 6.08 -4.02 -19.56
N SER A 130 5.86 -3.33 -20.70
CA SER A 130 6.35 -3.76 -22.01
C SER A 130 7.89 -3.82 -22.12
N TRP A 131 8.63 -3.21 -21.20
CA TRP A 131 10.09 -3.25 -21.12
C TRP A 131 10.61 -4.26 -20.13
N ARG A 132 9.71 -4.88 -19.34
CA ARG A 132 10.03 -5.84 -18.28
C ARG A 132 9.90 -7.28 -18.77
N ARG A 133 10.52 -8.19 -18.03
CA ARG A 133 10.54 -9.62 -18.32
C ARG A 133 9.78 -10.40 -17.26
N GLU A 134 8.77 -11.14 -17.72
CA GLU A 134 7.97 -12.02 -16.86
C GLU A 134 8.84 -13.05 -16.13
N GLY A 135 8.55 -13.24 -14.84
CA GLY A 135 9.29 -14.14 -13.95
C GLY A 135 10.67 -13.63 -13.50
N HIS A 136 11.01 -12.37 -13.82
CA HIS A 136 12.27 -11.74 -13.40
C HIS A 136 12.06 -10.41 -12.68
N ASP A 137 11.35 -9.49 -13.32
CA ASP A 137 11.11 -8.13 -12.82
C ASP A 137 9.67 -7.69 -13.07
N TRP A 138 8.83 -8.61 -13.54
CA TRP A 138 7.40 -8.43 -13.73
C TRP A 138 6.64 -9.77 -13.60
N TRP A 139 5.42 -9.71 -13.04
CA TRP A 139 4.51 -10.84 -12.90
C TRP A 139 3.07 -10.43 -13.21
N PRO A 140 2.28 -11.30 -13.87
CA PRO A 140 0.86 -11.02 -14.17
C PRO A 140 0.03 -10.73 -12.91
N GLY A 141 0.45 -11.27 -11.75
CA GLY A 141 -0.20 -11.07 -10.45
C GLY A 141 -0.08 -9.64 -9.90
N GLU A 142 0.65 -8.71 -10.54
CA GLU A 142 0.75 -7.32 -10.06
C GLU A 142 -0.61 -6.60 -10.09
N VAL A 143 -1.51 -6.95 -11.01
CA VAL A 143 -2.81 -6.31 -11.17
C VAL A 143 -3.92 -7.00 -10.35
N LEU A 144 -4.95 -6.26 -10.01
CA LEU A 144 -6.14 -6.80 -9.36
C LEU A 144 -6.93 -7.70 -10.31
N SER A 145 -7.29 -8.90 -9.85
CA SER A 145 -8.19 -9.80 -10.59
C SER A 145 -9.67 -9.45 -10.33
N GLY A 146 -10.56 -9.91 -11.23
CA GLY A 146 -12.00 -9.74 -11.05
C GLY A 146 -12.52 -10.35 -9.73
N GLU A 147 -12.00 -11.50 -9.31
CA GLU A 147 -12.38 -12.14 -8.04
C GLU A 147 -11.92 -11.32 -6.82
N GLN A 148 -10.74 -10.71 -6.89
CA GLN A 148 -10.24 -9.83 -5.84
C GLN A 148 -11.06 -8.54 -5.75
N ILE A 149 -11.48 -7.97 -6.87
CA ILE A 149 -12.37 -6.79 -6.91
C ILE A 149 -13.73 -7.13 -6.31
N GLU A 150 -14.34 -8.24 -6.71
CA GLU A 150 -15.61 -8.70 -6.14
C GLU A 150 -15.51 -8.90 -4.62
N TYR A 151 -14.44 -9.56 -4.18
CA TYR A 151 -14.20 -9.79 -2.75
C TYR A 151 -13.96 -8.49 -1.97
N ALA A 152 -13.16 -7.56 -2.50
CA ALA A 152 -12.91 -6.27 -1.87
C ALA A 152 -14.19 -5.42 -1.80
N SER A 153 -15.04 -5.49 -2.82
CA SER A 153 -16.30 -4.76 -2.93
C SER A 153 -17.48 -5.38 -2.15
N ARG A 154 -17.25 -6.48 -1.42
CA ARG A 154 -18.31 -7.15 -0.65
C ARG A 154 -19.00 -6.22 0.35
N PRO A 155 -20.29 -6.49 0.72
CA PRO A 155 -21.02 -5.67 1.69
C PRO A 155 -20.27 -5.44 3.00
N GLY A 156 -20.58 -4.33 3.65
CA GLY A 156 -19.94 -3.81 4.86
C GLY A 156 -19.10 -2.58 4.51
N GLY A 157 -19.30 -1.50 5.25
CA GLY A 157 -18.55 -0.25 5.07
C GLY A 157 -17.05 -0.42 5.31
N VAL A 158 -16.27 0.47 4.74
CA VAL A 158 -14.83 0.61 5.00
C VAL A 158 -14.57 2.10 5.25
N ASP A 159 -13.89 2.42 6.33
CA ASP A 159 -13.58 3.82 6.68
C ASP A 159 -12.25 4.25 6.04
N VAL A 160 -11.28 3.35 6.01
CA VAL A 160 -9.90 3.61 5.55
C VAL A 160 -9.46 2.52 4.57
N ILE A 161 -9.01 2.92 3.38
CA ILE A 161 -8.31 2.02 2.45
C ILE A 161 -6.82 2.35 2.43
N VAL A 162 -6.00 1.31 2.51
CA VAL A 162 -4.57 1.34 2.26
C VAL A 162 -4.32 0.56 0.99
N ALA A 163 -3.85 1.25 -0.05
CA ALA A 163 -3.67 0.69 -1.38
C ALA A 163 -2.28 0.99 -1.93
N HIS A 164 -1.94 0.39 -3.07
CA HIS A 164 -0.75 0.82 -3.81
C HIS A 164 -1.12 1.77 -4.94
N ASP A 165 -2.07 1.41 -5.80
CA ASP A 165 -2.56 2.28 -6.89
C ASP A 165 -3.66 3.24 -6.41
N ALA A 166 -3.86 4.33 -7.14
CA ALA A 166 -4.88 5.35 -6.91
C ALA A 166 -6.18 5.06 -7.67
N PRO A 167 -7.37 5.37 -7.12
CA PRO A 167 -8.61 5.25 -7.86
C PRO A 167 -8.67 6.28 -9.02
N ARG A 168 -9.35 5.92 -10.11
CA ARG A 168 -9.65 6.85 -11.19
C ARG A 168 -10.66 7.92 -10.75
N GLY A 169 -10.57 9.12 -11.34
CA GLY A 169 -11.57 10.18 -11.17
C GLY A 169 -11.02 11.51 -10.67
N PHE A 170 -9.70 11.61 -10.53
CA PHE A 170 -8.99 12.87 -10.26
C PHE A 170 -7.61 12.86 -10.92
N ALA A 171 -7.02 14.05 -11.10
CA ALA A 171 -5.68 14.19 -11.65
C ALA A 171 -4.62 14.03 -10.57
N ILE A 172 -3.62 13.19 -10.83
CA ILE A 172 -2.44 13.05 -9.97
C ILE A 172 -1.42 14.11 -10.38
N PRO A 173 -0.92 14.94 -9.45
CA PRO A 173 0.03 15.99 -9.78
C PRO A 173 1.30 15.44 -10.45
N GLY A 174 1.71 16.04 -11.56
CA GLY A 174 2.93 15.67 -12.28
C GLY A 174 2.80 14.44 -13.20
N ILE A 175 1.67 13.74 -13.18
CA ILE A 175 1.41 12.61 -14.07
C ILE A 175 0.62 13.07 -15.30
N GLY A 176 0.98 12.57 -16.48
CA GLY A 176 0.25 12.84 -17.74
C GLY A 176 0.85 13.91 -18.66
N SER A 177 1.99 14.50 -18.32
CA SER A 177 2.63 15.57 -19.13
C SER A 177 3.84 15.13 -19.99
N GLY A 178 4.17 13.83 -20.02
CA GLY A 178 5.25 13.30 -20.85
C GLY A 178 5.01 11.83 -21.17
N ASN A 179 4.95 11.51 -22.45
CA ASN A 179 4.76 10.13 -22.94
C ASN A 179 6.11 9.41 -22.99
N GLU A 180 6.72 9.16 -21.84
CA GLU A 180 7.96 8.36 -21.79
C GLU A 180 7.66 6.85 -21.80
N PHE A 181 6.43 6.44 -21.47
CA PHE A 181 6.01 5.05 -21.39
C PHE A 181 5.15 4.60 -22.58
N PRO A 182 5.11 3.29 -22.90
CA PRO A 182 4.27 2.75 -23.95
C PRO A 182 2.79 3.11 -23.74
N SER A 183 2.12 3.53 -24.81
CA SER A 183 0.71 3.97 -24.74
C SER A 183 -0.23 2.87 -24.27
N GLU A 184 0.05 1.61 -24.61
CA GLU A 184 -0.70 0.44 -24.16
C GLU A 184 -0.62 0.24 -22.64
N ASP A 185 0.57 0.43 -22.05
CA ASP A 185 0.78 0.32 -20.60
C ASP A 185 0.10 1.51 -19.88
N LEU A 186 0.12 2.70 -20.45
CA LEU A 186 -0.63 3.85 -19.88
C LEU A 186 -2.14 3.62 -19.89
N VAL A 187 -2.69 3.03 -20.95
CA VAL A 187 -4.12 2.67 -21.03
C VAL A 187 -4.45 1.56 -20.02
N ALA A 188 -3.59 0.57 -19.88
CA ALA A 188 -3.77 -0.51 -18.89
C ALA A 188 -3.69 0.00 -17.44
N ALA A 189 -2.75 0.91 -17.15
CA ALA A 189 -2.66 1.58 -15.84
C ALA A 189 -3.93 2.37 -15.51
N GLU A 190 -4.44 3.18 -16.45
CA GLU A 190 -5.69 3.90 -16.23
C GLU A 190 -6.91 2.96 -16.08
N SER A 191 -6.89 1.80 -16.77
CA SER A 191 -7.91 0.76 -16.57
C SER A 191 -7.83 0.14 -15.18
N HIS A 192 -6.62 -0.13 -14.66
CA HIS A 192 -6.43 -0.63 -13.30
C HIS A 192 -6.91 0.37 -12.26
N ARG A 193 -6.65 1.67 -12.43
CA ARG A 193 -7.25 2.72 -11.60
C ARG A 193 -8.78 2.69 -11.62
N GLY A 194 -9.37 2.28 -12.74
CA GLY A 194 -10.82 2.03 -12.86
C GLY A 194 -11.30 0.92 -11.93
N LEU A 195 -10.56 -0.19 -11.83
CA LEU A 195 -10.87 -1.29 -10.90
C LEU A 195 -10.77 -0.85 -9.44
N VAL A 196 -9.73 -0.08 -9.09
CA VAL A 196 -9.61 0.52 -7.74
C VAL A 196 -10.80 1.44 -7.45
N ARG A 197 -11.25 2.20 -8.45
CA ARG A 197 -12.43 3.08 -8.34
C ARG A 197 -13.71 2.29 -8.04
N GLU A 198 -13.92 1.14 -8.68
CA GLU A 198 -15.08 0.27 -8.41
C GLU A 198 -15.12 -0.15 -6.93
N VAL A 199 -13.98 -0.51 -6.34
CA VAL A 199 -13.90 -0.85 -4.92
C VAL A 199 -14.23 0.36 -4.03
N VAL A 200 -13.74 1.55 -4.36
CA VAL A 200 -14.03 2.80 -3.62
C VAL A 200 -15.52 3.14 -3.69
N ASP A 201 -16.15 3.01 -4.85
CA ASP A 201 -17.58 3.31 -5.01
C ASP A 201 -18.46 2.29 -4.26
N ALA A 202 -18.04 1.03 -4.20
CA ALA A 202 -18.76 -0.02 -3.47
C ALA A 202 -18.62 0.11 -1.94
N THR A 203 -17.42 0.45 -1.44
CA THR A 203 -17.10 0.44 -0.01
C THR A 203 -17.21 1.81 0.67
N LYS A 204 -17.16 2.88 -0.11
CA LYS A 204 -17.38 4.28 0.30
C LYS A 204 -16.45 4.78 1.42
N PRO A 205 -15.14 4.58 1.33
CA PRO A 205 -14.21 4.96 2.38
C PRO A 205 -14.18 6.49 2.57
N SER A 206 -13.91 6.93 3.80
CA SER A 206 -13.63 8.35 4.09
C SER A 206 -12.20 8.71 3.73
N LEU A 207 -11.25 7.77 3.90
CA LEU A 207 -9.83 7.99 3.68
C LEU A 207 -9.24 6.91 2.77
N PHE A 208 -8.29 7.33 1.92
CA PHE A 208 -7.58 6.46 1.01
C PHE A 208 -6.09 6.86 0.95
N PHE A 209 -5.19 5.93 1.27
CA PHE A 209 -3.75 6.12 1.24
C PHE A 209 -3.14 5.26 0.15
N HIS A 210 -2.20 5.82 -0.65
CA HIS A 210 -1.52 5.08 -1.70
C HIS A 210 -0.10 5.58 -1.98
N GLY A 211 0.69 4.79 -2.72
CA GLY A 211 2.02 5.07 -3.23
C GLY A 211 2.06 5.19 -4.75
N HIS A 212 2.93 4.41 -5.39
CA HIS A 212 3.05 4.16 -6.83
C HIS A 212 3.48 5.34 -7.69
N TYR A 213 2.94 6.52 -7.46
CA TYR A 213 3.19 7.71 -8.32
C TYR A 213 4.38 8.55 -7.87
N HIS A 214 5.01 8.19 -6.76
CA HIS A 214 6.18 8.87 -6.22
C HIS A 214 5.98 10.38 -6.01
N VAL A 215 4.79 10.77 -5.59
CA VAL A 215 4.44 12.17 -5.33
C VAL A 215 3.60 12.30 -4.07
N ASN A 216 4.00 13.25 -3.20
CA ASN A 216 3.22 13.57 -2.01
C ASN A 216 2.16 14.61 -2.35
N TYR A 217 0.89 14.25 -2.17
CA TYR A 217 -0.25 15.14 -2.42
C TYR A 217 -1.48 14.75 -1.60
N ARG A 218 -2.45 15.65 -1.57
CA ARG A 218 -3.79 15.41 -1.07
C ARG A 218 -4.80 15.81 -2.14
N ALA A 219 -5.81 14.98 -2.34
CA ALA A 219 -6.91 15.24 -3.27
C ALA A 219 -8.23 14.81 -2.64
N LYS A 220 -9.33 15.17 -3.31
CA LYS A 220 -10.67 14.72 -2.98
C LYS A 220 -11.25 13.98 -4.17
N LEU A 221 -11.83 12.84 -3.91
CA LEU A 221 -12.56 12.06 -4.90
C LEU A 221 -14.05 12.11 -4.57
N GLU A 222 -14.80 12.80 -5.44
CA GLU A 222 -16.25 12.82 -5.36
C GLU A 222 -16.83 11.46 -5.77
N ARG A 223 -17.80 10.98 -4.99
CA ARG A 223 -18.53 9.74 -5.23
C ARG A 223 -19.99 9.87 -4.79
N GLU A 224 -20.81 8.91 -5.17
CA GLU A 224 -22.18 8.87 -4.69
C GLU A 224 -22.24 8.75 -3.16
N GLY A 225 -22.93 9.69 -2.53
CA GLY A 225 -23.12 9.72 -1.09
C GLY A 225 -21.97 10.34 -0.30
N GLY A 226 -21.02 11.04 -0.95
CA GLY A 226 -19.97 11.79 -0.25
C GLY A 226 -18.63 11.86 -0.96
N THR A 227 -17.60 12.14 -0.20
CA THR A 227 -16.23 12.38 -0.68
C THR A 227 -15.27 11.42 0.00
N THR A 228 -14.27 10.93 -0.72
CA THR A 228 -13.11 10.24 -0.16
C THR A 228 -11.89 11.15 -0.22
N GLU A 229 -11.23 11.36 0.91
CA GLU A 229 -9.95 12.08 0.96
C GLU A 229 -8.81 11.14 0.53
N ILE A 230 -8.05 11.57 -0.46
CA ILE A 230 -6.94 10.79 -1.04
C ILE A 230 -5.61 11.37 -0.58
N PHE A 231 -4.70 10.50 -0.14
CA PHE A 231 -3.35 10.85 0.24
C PHE A 231 -2.37 10.02 -0.57
N GLY A 232 -1.67 10.66 -1.52
CA GLY A 232 -0.54 10.09 -2.21
C GLY A 232 0.73 10.30 -1.39
N LEU A 233 1.57 9.26 -1.30
CA LEU A 233 2.85 9.30 -0.62
C LEU A 233 3.99 9.19 -1.62
N ASP A 234 5.10 9.88 -1.32
CA ASP A 234 6.31 9.87 -2.12
C ASP A 234 7.11 8.57 -1.88
N ARG A 235 8.21 8.40 -2.56
CA ARG A 235 9.09 7.22 -2.48
C ARG A 235 10.34 7.47 -1.65
N ASP A 236 11.17 6.45 -1.54
CA ASP A 236 12.55 6.52 -1.06
C ASP A 236 13.36 7.58 -1.84
N ASN A 237 14.44 8.07 -1.24
CA ASN A 237 15.26 9.17 -1.77
C ASN A 237 14.54 10.53 -1.92
N SER A 238 13.28 10.67 -1.46
CA SER A 238 12.62 11.94 -1.24
C SER A 238 12.96 12.51 0.16
N THR A 239 12.12 13.34 0.74
CA THR A 239 12.22 13.65 2.17
C THR A 239 11.31 12.73 2.96
N ILE A 240 11.72 12.30 4.15
CA ILE A 240 10.93 11.38 4.98
C ILE A 240 9.51 11.89 5.25
N ALA A 241 9.36 13.22 5.44
CA ALA A 241 8.05 13.84 5.64
C ALA A 241 7.12 13.76 4.41
N ARG A 242 7.66 13.58 3.20
CA ARG A 242 6.86 13.39 1.98
C ARG A 242 6.48 11.92 1.77
N ASN A 243 7.30 11.00 2.27
CA ASN A 243 7.07 9.57 2.19
C ASN A 243 6.19 9.03 3.33
N THR A 244 5.92 9.83 4.38
CA THR A 244 5.25 9.33 5.59
C THR A 244 4.13 10.25 6.07
N MET A 245 3.13 9.64 6.75
CA MET A 245 2.07 10.36 7.45
C MET A 245 1.75 9.66 8.77
N PHE A 246 1.54 10.42 9.86
CA PHE A 246 1.19 9.85 11.17
C PHE A 246 -0.30 9.95 11.44
N LEU A 247 -0.86 8.85 11.96
CA LEU A 247 -2.26 8.75 12.33
C LEU A 247 -2.38 8.28 13.78
N THR A 248 -3.34 8.86 14.50
CA THR A 248 -3.83 8.41 15.79
C THR A 248 -5.34 8.31 15.72
N ARG A 249 -5.93 7.63 16.68
CA ARG A 249 -7.39 7.58 16.81
C ARG A 249 -8.03 8.97 16.74
N GLU A 250 -7.52 9.94 17.51
CA GLU A 250 -8.05 11.30 17.57
C GLU A 250 -8.00 12.05 16.23
N VAL A 251 -6.93 11.80 15.44
CA VAL A 251 -6.79 12.41 14.11
C VAL A 251 -7.83 11.87 13.16
N LEU A 252 -8.03 10.55 13.17
CA LEU A 252 -9.00 9.89 12.29
C LEU A 252 -10.44 10.22 12.66
N GLU A 253 -10.79 10.22 13.95
CA GLU A 253 -12.14 10.60 14.41
C GLU A 253 -12.55 12.00 13.95
N LYS A 254 -11.62 12.97 13.95
CA LYS A 254 -11.88 14.34 13.48
C LYS A 254 -12.07 14.44 11.95
N VAL A 255 -11.51 13.50 11.19
CA VAL A 255 -11.63 13.51 9.71
C VAL A 255 -12.88 12.75 9.27
N ILE A 256 -13.20 11.65 9.93
CA ILE A 256 -14.32 10.77 9.55
C ILE A 256 -15.65 11.27 10.12
N ASN A 257 -15.62 11.88 11.30
CA ASN A 257 -16.79 12.46 11.99
C ASN A 257 -16.55 13.93 12.31
N PRO A 258 -16.50 14.83 11.29
CA PRO A 258 -16.17 16.25 11.45
C PRO A 258 -17.22 17.04 12.23
#